data_bc3f22d3d163021a7f1f54d624e3e3ba
#
_entry.id   bc3f22d3d163021a7f1f54d624e3e3ba
#
_cell.length_a   1.000
_cell.length_b   1.000
_cell.length_c   1.000
_cell.angle_alpha   90.00
_cell.angle_beta   90.00
_cell.angle_gamma   90.00
#
_symmetry.space_group_name_H-M   'P 1'
#
loop_
_entity.id
_entity.type
_entity.pdbx_description
1 polymer ?
#
loop_
_entity_poly.entity_id
_entity_poly.type
_entity_poly.pdbx_seq_one_letter_code
_entity_poly.pdbx_strand_id
1 'polypeptide(L)'
;KTRTERPIITTADLVNAVGTLIRKEREKKELARLFQSLRIEVNHEMDALKEMLSAAAELLAVGGRLVVITYHSLEDRIVKNFIKAGNAEGRVTQDFFGRSGAPLVPVGKMIVPSEKEQTENPRSRSAKLRIAEKR
;
A
#
# COMPACT_ATOMS: atom_id res chain seq x y z
N LYS A 1 1.19 -1.19 -29.49
CA LYS A 1 0.85 -1.87 -30.75
C LYS A 1 -0.65 -2.17 -30.81
N THR A 2 -1.20 -3.06 -29.99
CA THR A 2 -2.62 -3.44 -30.07
C THR A 2 -3.58 -2.24 -29.96
N ARG A 3 -3.32 -1.27 -29.07
CA ARG A 3 -4.14 -0.07 -28.92
C ARG A 3 -4.11 0.86 -30.14
N THR A 4 -3.06 0.80 -30.95
CA THR A 4 -2.94 1.56 -32.20
C THR A 4 -3.75 0.93 -33.33
N GLU A 5 -3.88 -0.39 -33.30
CA GLU A 5 -4.61 -1.17 -34.31
C GLU A 5 -6.11 -1.26 -34.00
N ARG A 6 -6.43 -1.40 -32.69
CA ARG A 6 -7.81 -1.54 -32.18
C ARG A 6 -7.96 -0.90 -30.81
N PRO A 7 -9.00 -0.08 -30.57
CA PRO A 7 -9.26 0.48 -29.24
C PRO A 7 -9.54 -0.63 -28.22
N ILE A 8 -9.01 -0.45 -27.01
CA ILE A 8 -9.29 -1.31 -25.86
C ILE A 8 -10.41 -0.63 -25.06
N ILE A 9 -11.64 -1.17 -25.13
CA ILE A 9 -12.84 -0.58 -24.54
C ILE A 9 -13.31 -1.38 -23.33
N THR A 10 -13.13 -2.70 -23.36
CA THR A 10 -13.58 -3.61 -22.32
C THR A 10 -12.43 -4.27 -21.59
N THR A 11 -12.69 -4.83 -20.40
CA THR A 11 -11.72 -5.66 -19.67
C THR A 11 -11.31 -6.90 -20.50
N ALA A 12 -12.22 -7.46 -21.29
CA ALA A 12 -11.93 -8.56 -22.18
C ALA A 12 -10.95 -8.16 -23.28
N ASP A 13 -11.09 -6.97 -23.87
CA ASP A 13 -10.13 -6.44 -24.86
C ASP A 13 -8.73 -6.30 -24.25
N LEU A 14 -8.65 -5.85 -23.01
CA LEU A 14 -7.38 -5.73 -22.30
C LEU A 14 -6.76 -7.12 -22.06
N VAL A 15 -7.53 -8.08 -21.57
CA VAL A 15 -7.07 -9.46 -21.36
C VAL A 15 -6.54 -10.05 -22.66
N ASN A 16 -7.27 -9.89 -23.75
CA ASN A 16 -6.87 -10.36 -25.09
C ASN A 16 -5.57 -9.67 -25.57
N ALA A 17 -5.45 -8.36 -25.32
CA ALA A 17 -4.28 -7.58 -25.72
C ALA A 17 -2.98 -8.01 -25.02
N VAL A 18 -3.09 -8.48 -23.77
CA VAL A 18 -1.94 -8.91 -22.94
C VAL A 18 -1.75 -10.42 -22.93
N GLY A 19 -2.69 -11.20 -23.47
CA GLY A 19 -2.72 -12.66 -23.36
C GLY A 19 -1.46 -13.36 -23.88
N THR A 20 -0.80 -12.80 -24.90
CA THR A 20 0.47 -13.32 -25.44
C THR A 20 1.66 -13.08 -24.50
N LEU A 21 1.56 -12.14 -23.56
CA LEU A 21 2.62 -11.77 -22.62
C LEU A 21 2.48 -12.52 -21.28
N ILE A 22 1.31 -13.10 -21.03
CA ILE A 22 0.97 -13.76 -19.78
C ILE A 22 1.19 -15.27 -19.89
N ARG A 23 1.91 -15.85 -18.93
CA ARG A 23 2.11 -17.29 -18.85
C ARG A 23 0.83 -17.98 -18.38
N LYS A 24 0.35 -18.98 -19.12
CA LYS A 24 -0.89 -19.71 -18.84
C LYS A 24 -0.94 -20.29 -17.41
N GLU A 25 0.18 -20.80 -16.91
CA GLU A 25 0.28 -21.38 -15.57
C GLU A 25 0.08 -20.35 -14.44
N ARG A 26 0.24 -19.08 -14.73
CA ARG A 26 0.14 -17.96 -13.77
C ARG A 26 -0.89 -16.91 -14.16
N GLU A 27 -1.71 -17.20 -15.15
CA GLU A 27 -2.62 -16.24 -15.77
C GLU A 27 -3.47 -15.49 -14.74
N LYS A 28 -4.16 -16.18 -13.84
CA LYS A 28 -4.98 -15.56 -12.79
C LYS A 28 -4.19 -14.57 -11.92
N LYS A 29 -2.98 -14.95 -11.55
CA LYS A 29 -2.11 -14.11 -10.70
C LYS A 29 -1.57 -12.89 -11.43
N GLU A 30 -1.19 -13.06 -12.69
CA GLU A 30 -0.65 -11.97 -13.51
C GLU A 30 -1.74 -10.98 -13.92
N LEU A 31 -2.93 -11.47 -14.28
CA LEU A 31 -4.10 -10.63 -14.53
C LEU A 31 -4.52 -9.86 -13.27
N ALA A 32 -4.56 -10.51 -12.12
CA ALA A 32 -4.88 -9.83 -10.86
C ALA A 32 -3.90 -8.67 -10.58
N ARG A 33 -2.61 -8.87 -10.83
CA ARG A 33 -1.59 -7.81 -10.67
C ARG A 33 -1.76 -6.70 -11.69
N LEU A 34 -2.06 -7.03 -12.94
CA LEU A 34 -2.33 -6.04 -13.99
C LEU A 34 -3.51 -5.16 -13.61
N PHE A 35 -4.65 -5.76 -13.26
CA PHE A 35 -5.84 -5.00 -12.87
C PHE A 35 -5.64 -4.20 -11.59
N GLN A 36 -4.88 -4.73 -10.63
CA GLN A 36 -4.49 -3.99 -9.43
C GLN A 36 -3.64 -2.76 -9.80
N SER A 37 -2.67 -2.89 -10.69
CA SER A 37 -1.82 -1.77 -11.12
C SER A 37 -2.63 -0.67 -11.79
N LEU A 38 -3.57 -1.06 -12.67
CA LEU A 38 -4.47 -0.10 -13.34
C LEU A 38 -5.38 0.61 -12.33
N ARG A 39 -5.95 -0.11 -11.37
CA ARG A 39 -6.79 0.46 -10.34
C ARG A 39 -6.03 1.48 -9.50
N ILE A 40 -4.82 1.12 -9.07
CA ILE A 40 -3.95 1.99 -8.28
C ILE A 40 -3.64 3.28 -9.05
N GLU A 41 -3.31 3.15 -10.34
CA GLU A 41 -2.96 4.31 -11.18
C GLU A 41 -4.18 5.20 -11.44
N VAL A 42 -5.30 4.62 -11.86
CA VAL A 42 -6.53 5.38 -12.18
C VAL A 42 -7.10 6.09 -10.95
N ASN A 43 -7.02 5.46 -9.78
CA ASN A 43 -7.56 6.01 -8.54
C ASN A 43 -6.54 6.84 -7.76
N HIS A 44 -5.30 6.96 -8.21
CA HIS A 44 -4.21 7.62 -7.49
C HIS A 44 -4.06 7.12 -6.04
N GLU A 45 -4.27 5.80 -5.82
CA GLU A 45 -4.37 5.21 -4.47
C GLU A 45 -3.12 5.46 -3.61
N MET A 46 -1.94 5.43 -4.23
CA MET A 46 -0.68 5.65 -3.51
C MET A 46 -0.49 7.12 -3.09
N ASP A 47 -0.96 8.06 -3.90
CA ASP A 47 -0.84 9.49 -3.60
C ASP A 47 -1.86 9.87 -2.52
N ALA A 48 -3.10 9.39 -2.63
CA ALA A 48 -4.12 9.54 -1.58
C ALA A 48 -3.64 8.98 -0.23
N LEU A 49 -2.95 7.82 -0.23
CA LEU A 49 -2.37 7.25 0.98
C LEU A 49 -1.29 8.15 1.58
N LYS A 50 -0.39 8.71 0.78
CA LYS A 50 0.66 9.63 1.25
C LYS A 50 0.06 10.91 1.83
N GLU A 51 -0.91 11.49 1.16
CA GLU A 51 -1.65 12.68 1.61
C GLU A 51 -2.35 12.41 2.95
N MET A 52 -3.05 11.29 3.07
CA MET A 52 -3.72 10.87 4.30
C MET A 52 -2.72 10.72 5.45
N LEU A 53 -1.56 10.09 5.23
CA LEU A 53 -0.54 9.92 6.27
C LEU A 53 0.05 11.26 6.72
N SER A 54 0.30 12.18 5.78
CA SER A 54 0.81 13.52 6.08
C SER A 54 -0.22 14.32 6.89
N ALA A 55 -1.46 14.36 6.42
CA ALA A 55 -2.55 15.05 7.12
C ALA A 55 -2.80 14.46 8.53
N ALA A 56 -2.79 13.13 8.66
CA ALA A 56 -2.95 12.49 9.96
C ALA A 56 -1.82 12.84 10.92
N ALA A 57 -0.57 12.90 10.42
CA ALA A 57 0.56 13.29 11.24
C ALA A 57 0.49 14.75 11.70
N GLU A 58 -0.12 15.65 10.94
CA GLU A 58 -0.33 17.05 11.30
C GLU A 58 -1.47 17.22 12.30
N LEU A 59 -2.61 16.57 12.04
CA LEU A 59 -3.86 16.74 12.81
C LEU A 59 -3.84 16.03 14.18
N LEU A 60 -3.08 14.95 14.31
CA LEU A 60 -2.99 14.24 15.59
C LEU A 60 -2.36 15.12 16.66
N ALA A 61 -2.97 15.13 17.84
CA ALA A 61 -2.32 15.68 19.03
C ALA A 61 -1.12 14.82 19.46
N VAL A 62 -0.18 15.40 20.20
CA VAL A 62 0.92 14.65 20.83
C VAL A 62 0.35 13.54 21.71
N GLY A 63 0.88 12.32 21.58
CA GLY A 63 0.34 11.11 22.22
C GLY A 63 -0.86 10.48 21.47
N GLY A 64 -1.41 11.15 20.45
CA GLY A 64 -2.47 10.59 19.60
C GLY A 64 -1.98 9.43 18.75
N ARG A 65 -2.84 8.46 18.49
CA ARG A 65 -2.47 7.23 17.77
C ARG A 65 -3.07 7.16 16.37
N LEU A 66 -2.24 6.80 15.41
CA LEU A 66 -2.62 6.42 14.08
C LEU A 66 -2.62 4.90 13.95
N VAL A 67 -3.75 4.34 13.51
CA VAL A 67 -3.89 2.90 13.24
C VAL A 67 -4.23 2.72 11.78
N VAL A 68 -3.42 1.96 11.05
CA VAL A 68 -3.59 1.74 9.61
C VAL A 68 -3.59 0.25 9.30
N ILE A 69 -4.61 -0.20 8.55
CA ILE A 69 -4.66 -1.54 7.95
C ILE A 69 -4.35 -1.40 6.46
N THR A 70 -3.44 -2.20 5.97
CA THR A 70 -3.08 -2.30 4.56
C THR A 70 -3.31 -3.71 4.04
N TYR A 71 -3.65 -3.87 2.75
CA TYR A 71 -3.97 -5.15 2.15
C TYR A 71 -2.94 -5.62 1.11
N HIS A 72 -2.00 -4.78 0.72
CA HIS A 72 -0.92 -5.17 -0.18
C HIS A 72 0.43 -4.52 0.18
N SER A 73 1.49 -5.09 -0.38
CA SER A 73 2.86 -4.74 0.00
C SER A 73 3.28 -3.30 -0.35
N LEU A 74 2.67 -2.69 -1.36
CA LEU A 74 2.99 -1.31 -1.73
C LEU A 74 2.48 -0.33 -0.67
N GLU A 75 1.22 -0.47 -0.25
CA GLU A 75 0.64 0.31 0.85
C GLU A 75 1.45 0.12 2.14
N ASP A 76 1.67 -1.14 2.52
CA ASP A 76 2.41 -1.46 3.75
C ASP A 76 3.81 -0.84 3.78
N ARG A 77 4.49 -0.81 2.64
CA ARG A 77 5.80 -0.18 2.51
C ARG A 77 5.74 1.33 2.74
N ILE A 78 4.75 2.01 2.15
CA ILE A 78 4.55 3.45 2.33
C ILE A 78 4.27 3.77 3.79
N VAL A 79 3.32 3.07 4.43
CA VAL A 79 2.96 3.26 5.83
C VAL A 79 4.16 3.00 6.76
N LYS A 80 4.86 1.90 6.55
CA LYS A 80 6.09 1.56 7.30
C LYS A 80 7.15 2.65 7.19
N ASN A 81 7.41 3.10 5.97
CA ASN A 81 8.41 4.13 5.69
C ASN A 81 8.03 5.44 6.34
N PHE A 82 6.76 5.84 6.22
CA PHE A 82 6.25 7.08 6.79
C PHE A 82 6.36 7.09 8.31
N ILE A 83 5.96 6.01 8.98
CA ILE A 83 6.10 5.89 10.45
C ILE A 83 7.56 5.99 10.86
N LYS A 84 8.49 5.36 10.10
CA LYS A 84 9.91 5.31 10.43
C LYS A 84 10.63 6.64 10.16
N ALA A 85 10.31 7.31 9.06
CA ALA A 85 11.12 8.39 8.51
C ALA A 85 10.36 9.72 8.34
N GLY A 86 9.04 9.74 8.52
CA GLY A 86 8.20 10.91 8.23
C GLY A 86 7.96 11.16 6.74
N ASN A 87 8.36 10.23 5.87
CA ASN A 87 8.15 10.32 4.43
C ASN A 87 7.93 8.95 3.80
N ALA A 88 7.27 8.92 2.64
CA ALA A 88 6.91 7.68 1.93
C ALA A 88 8.12 6.91 1.38
N GLU A 89 9.22 7.59 1.11
CA GLU A 89 10.45 7.04 0.56
C GLU A 89 11.26 6.30 1.62
N GLY A 90 11.02 6.56 2.91
CA GLY A 90 11.75 5.96 4.02
C GLY A 90 13.15 6.56 4.24
N ARG A 91 13.38 7.77 3.72
CA ARG A 91 14.64 8.50 3.91
C ARG A 91 14.67 9.11 5.31
N VAL A 92 15.45 8.50 6.19
CA VAL A 92 15.60 9.00 7.57
C VAL A 92 16.49 10.24 7.53
N THR A 93 15.95 11.38 7.94
CA THR A 93 16.73 12.56 8.29
C THR A 93 17.02 12.51 9.79
N GLN A 94 18.28 12.61 10.15
CA GLN A 94 18.71 12.67 11.55
C GLN A 94 19.25 14.07 11.84
N ASP A 95 18.96 14.55 13.04
CA ASP A 95 19.62 15.75 13.57
C ASP A 95 21.08 15.44 13.94
N PHE A 96 21.82 16.47 14.39
CA PHE A 96 23.20 16.34 14.83
C PHE A 96 23.37 15.32 15.98
N PHE A 97 22.33 15.03 16.73
CA PHE A 97 22.29 14.06 17.84
C PHE A 97 21.79 12.67 17.42
N GLY A 98 21.59 12.42 16.12
CA GLY A 98 21.11 11.13 15.60
C GLY A 98 19.61 10.89 15.81
N ARG A 99 18.82 11.90 16.20
CA ARG A 99 17.39 11.76 16.43
C ARG A 99 16.66 11.84 15.09
N SER A 100 15.73 10.92 14.87
CA SER A 100 14.86 10.97 13.70
C SER A 100 13.86 12.12 13.83
N GLY A 101 13.76 12.94 12.76
CA GLY A 101 12.73 13.96 12.63
C GLY A 101 11.33 13.43 12.30
N ALA A 102 11.11 12.11 12.33
CA ALA A 102 9.81 11.52 12.04
C ALA A 102 8.75 11.97 13.07
N PRO A 103 7.58 12.44 12.61
CA PRO A 103 6.53 12.94 13.51
C PRO A 103 5.82 11.82 14.29
N LEU A 104 5.97 10.59 13.86
CA LEU A 104 5.34 9.40 14.44
C LEU A 104 6.39 8.41 14.93
N VAL A 105 6.05 7.66 15.98
CA VAL A 105 6.84 6.51 16.46
C VAL A 105 6.01 5.24 16.41
N PRO A 106 6.59 4.09 16.00
CA PRO A 106 5.84 2.84 15.96
C PRO A 106 5.47 2.39 17.39
N VAL A 107 4.23 1.92 17.55
CA VAL A 107 3.75 1.30 18.79
C VAL A 107 3.66 -0.20 18.58
N GLY A 108 4.60 -0.94 19.14
CA GLY A 108 4.69 -2.38 18.97
C GLY A 108 5.15 -2.83 17.58
N LYS A 109 4.93 -4.11 17.31
CA LYS A 109 5.24 -4.73 16.00
C LYS A 109 4.03 -4.69 15.09
N MET A 110 4.26 -4.86 13.78
CA MET A 110 3.19 -5.09 12.81
C MET A 110 2.36 -6.32 13.21
N ILE A 111 1.04 -6.18 13.17
CA ILE A 111 0.09 -7.24 13.48
C ILE A 111 -0.46 -7.82 12.18
N VAL A 112 -0.53 -9.14 12.10
CA VAL A 112 -1.16 -9.88 11.01
C VAL A 112 -2.37 -10.64 11.54
N PRO A 113 -3.37 -10.95 10.67
CA PRO A 113 -4.55 -11.66 11.09
C PRO A 113 -4.21 -13.08 11.58
N SER A 114 -4.92 -13.53 12.61
CA SER A 114 -4.80 -14.88 13.14
C SER A 114 -5.27 -15.94 12.13
N GLU A 115 -4.88 -17.20 12.31
CA GLU A 115 -5.36 -18.31 11.48
C GLU A 115 -6.89 -18.42 11.53
N LYS A 116 -7.49 -18.21 12.70
CA LYS A 116 -8.94 -18.18 12.87
C LYS A 116 -9.59 -17.12 12.00
N GLU A 117 -9.09 -15.89 12.06
CA GLU A 117 -9.60 -14.79 11.24
C GLU A 117 -9.44 -15.05 9.75
N GLN A 118 -8.31 -15.62 9.32
CA GLN A 118 -8.09 -15.98 7.91
C GLN A 118 -9.03 -17.08 7.42
N THR A 119 -9.45 -17.97 8.31
CA THR A 119 -10.43 -19.02 8.01
C THR A 119 -11.84 -18.45 7.89
N GLU A 120 -12.23 -17.59 8.82
CA GLU A 120 -13.55 -16.94 8.83
C GLU A 120 -13.68 -15.87 7.74
N ASN A 121 -12.58 -15.13 7.47
CA ASN A 121 -12.51 -14.08 6.46
C ASN A 121 -11.26 -14.25 5.59
N PRO A 122 -11.30 -15.03 4.50
CA PRO A 122 -10.15 -15.25 3.62
C PRO A 122 -9.56 -13.98 3.00
N ARG A 123 -10.33 -12.88 2.94
CA ARG A 123 -9.85 -11.59 2.45
C ARG A 123 -8.85 -10.92 3.41
N SER A 124 -8.88 -11.28 4.70
CA SER A 124 -7.94 -10.76 5.70
C SER A 124 -6.50 -11.25 5.51
N ARG A 125 -6.29 -12.33 4.77
CA ARG A 125 -5.01 -13.03 4.62
C ARG A 125 -3.81 -12.11 4.33
N SER A 126 -4.02 -11.04 3.58
CA SER A 126 -2.95 -10.10 3.20
C SER A 126 -2.93 -8.85 4.07
N ALA A 127 -3.84 -8.75 5.04
CA ALA A 127 -3.96 -7.58 5.89
C ALA A 127 -2.75 -7.44 6.81
N LYS A 128 -2.32 -6.21 7.02
CA LYS A 128 -1.29 -5.84 7.98
C LYS A 128 -1.73 -4.59 8.72
N LEU A 129 -1.74 -4.65 10.03
CA LEU A 129 -2.08 -3.53 10.90
C LEU A 129 -0.80 -2.94 11.49
N ARG A 130 -0.67 -1.63 11.38
CA ARG A 130 0.41 -0.86 12.02
C ARG A 130 -0.18 0.22 12.92
N ILE A 131 0.46 0.41 14.05
CA ILE A 131 0.09 1.43 15.03
C ILE A 131 1.29 2.36 15.21
N ALA A 132 1.02 3.65 15.21
CA ALA A 132 2.02 4.67 15.50
C ALA A 132 1.44 5.74 16.42
N GLU A 133 2.30 6.41 17.20
CA GLU A 133 1.93 7.47 18.13
C GLU A 133 2.65 8.76 17.73
N LYS A 134 1.95 9.89 17.84
CA LYS A 134 2.50 11.21 17.58
C LYS A 134 3.45 11.62 18.69
N ARG A 135 4.63 12.09 18.31
CA ARG A 135 5.63 12.71 19.20
C ARG A 135 5.25 14.12 19.61
#